data_266ff7bb72bdc4da2f3e30fea2dc92c9
#
_entry.id   266ff7bb72bdc4da2f3e30fea2dc92c9
#
_cell.length_a   1.000
_cell.length_b   1.000
_cell.length_c   1.000
_cell.angle_alpha   90.00
_cell.angle_beta   90.00
_cell.angle_gamma   90.00
#
_symmetry.space_group_name_H-M   'P 1'
#
loop_
_entity.id
_entity.type
_entity.pdbx_description
1 polymer ?
#
loop_
_entity_poly.entity_id
_entity_poly.type
_entity_poly.pdbx_seq_one_letter_code
_entity_poly.pdbx_strand_id
1 'polypeptide(L)'
;MYKLLIVDDEADHRKGLMNLLAAMRPEDMLLEADDGVTALEVIELVDCDVIITDIRMTNMNGLELLKAAKAQNPDVEVIILSGYGQFDYAREALKYQAADYIMKPVDSDEIRTVLNKVTERISARQKSRNRQESIENRLTETMPVYMDHLMNLFVQKPDFAGKERLKDMFQLERPGYIFCCHVPGRGRELSEEQRNDLK
;
A
#
# COMPACT_ATOMS: atom_id res chain seq x y z
N MET A 1 -1.75 -7.26 14.42
CA MET A 1 -0.99 -8.48 14.01
C MET A 1 -0.14 -8.08 12.82
N TYR A 2 1.17 -8.13 12.98
CA TYR A 2 2.17 -7.83 11.94
C TYR A 2 2.98 -9.09 11.63
N LYS A 3 3.59 -9.15 10.45
CA LYS A 3 4.45 -10.24 10.03
C LYS A 3 5.90 -9.76 10.09
N LEU A 4 6.66 -10.32 11.02
CA LEU A 4 8.05 -9.97 11.28
C LEU A 4 8.95 -11.09 10.79
N LEU A 5 9.89 -10.80 9.91
CA LEU A 5 10.91 -11.73 9.43
C LEU A 5 12.24 -11.41 10.13
N ILE A 6 12.81 -12.40 10.82
CA ILE A 6 14.09 -12.32 11.51
C ILE A 6 15.14 -13.04 10.67
N VAL A 7 16.22 -12.35 10.34
CA VAL A 7 17.28 -12.86 9.46
C VAL A 7 18.64 -12.73 10.15
N ASP A 8 19.27 -13.85 10.43
CA ASP A 8 20.59 -13.90 11.07
C ASP A 8 21.20 -15.27 10.78
N ASP A 9 22.45 -15.36 10.34
CA ASP A 9 23.10 -16.65 10.04
C ASP A 9 23.55 -17.40 11.31
N GLU A 10 23.63 -16.71 12.45
CA GLU A 10 23.88 -17.31 13.74
C GLU A 10 22.60 -17.80 14.42
N ALA A 11 22.39 -19.13 14.42
CA ALA A 11 21.17 -19.75 14.94
C ALA A 11 20.83 -19.36 16.39
N ASP A 12 21.83 -19.15 17.23
CA ASP A 12 21.63 -18.77 18.64
C ASP A 12 21.15 -17.31 18.78
N HIS A 13 21.70 -16.40 17.98
CA HIS A 13 21.24 -15.01 17.91
C HIS A 13 19.81 -14.93 17.39
N ARG A 14 19.53 -15.64 16.30
CA ARG A 14 18.20 -15.71 15.68
C ARG A 14 17.14 -16.22 16.65
N LYS A 15 17.41 -17.36 17.34
CA LYS A 15 16.52 -17.92 18.37
C LYS A 15 16.33 -17.01 19.57
N GLY A 16 17.41 -16.36 20.02
CA GLY A 16 17.35 -15.42 21.13
C GLY A 16 16.40 -14.25 20.81
N LEU A 17 16.55 -13.66 19.61
CA LEU A 17 15.70 -12.57 19.17
C LEU A 17 14.24 -13.02 18.93
N MET A 18 14.03 -14.20 18.34
CA MET A 18 12.70 -14.81 18.18
C MET A 18 11.98 -14.96 19.52
N ASN A 19 12.66 -15.50 20.53
CA ASN A 19 12.08 -15.66 21.88
C ASN A 19 11.75 -14.32 22.53
N LEU A 20 12.62 -13.33 22.39
CA LEU A 20 12.41 -11.99 22.89
C LEU A 20 11.17 -11.36 22.25
N LEU A 21 11.05 -11.43 20.92
CA LEU A 21 9.93 -10.87 20.18
C LEU A 21 8.63 -11.60 20.47
N ALA A 22 8.63 -12.93 20.56
CA ALA A 22 7.45 -13.71 20.91
C ALA A 22 6.90 -13.35 22.30
N ALA A 23 7.79 -13.07 23.27
CA ALA A 23 7.38 -12.62 24.59
C ALA A 23 6.83 -11.18 24.61
N MET A 24 7.36 -10.31 23.76
CA MET A 24 6.97 -8.90 23.69
C MET A 24 5.73 -8.65 22.84
N ARG A 25 5.53 -9.45 21.81
CA ARG A 25 4.51 -9.26 20.76
C ARG A 25 3.85 -10.60 20.38
N PRO A 26 3.14 -11.25 21.31
CA PRO A 26 2.58 -12.58 21.10
C PRO A 26 1.49 -12.63 20.01
N GLU A 27 0.95 -11.48 19.63
CA GLU A 27 -0.05 -11.35 18.56
C GLU A 27 0.55 -11.28 17.16
N ASP A 28 1.87 -11.10 17.04
CA ASP A 28 2.52 -10.96 15.73
C ASP A 28 3.03 -12.29 15.20
N MET A 29 3.03 -12.42 13.87
CA MET A 29 3.56 -13.60 13.19
C MET A 29 5.07 -13.44 13.02
N LEU A 30 5.83 -14.35 13.61
CA LEU A 30 7.29 -14.37 13.50
C LEU A 30 7.71 -15.42 12.47
N LEU A 31 8.55 -14.99 11.54
CA LEU A 31 9.19 -15.81 10.50
C LEU A 31 10.70 -15.73 10.68
N GLU A 32 11.43 -16.75 10.25
CA GLU A 32 12.89 -16.75 10.32
C GLU A 32 13.53 -17.16 8.99
N ALA A 33 14.73 -16.64 8.74
CA ALA A 33 15.62 -17.06 7.67
C ALA A 33 17.06 -17.03 8.15
N ASP A 34 17.91 -17.87 7.60
CA ASP A 34 19.30 -18.02 8.01
C ASP A 34 20.29 -17.23 7.16
N ASP A 35 19.84 -16.67 6.04
CA ASP A 35 20.59 -15.71 5.23
C ASP A 35 19.66 -14.82 4.40
N GLY A 36 20.26 -13.85 3.67
CA GLY A 36 19.51 -12.92 2.83
C GLY A 36 18.83 -13.57 1.63
N VAL A 37 19.36 -14.68 1.11
CA VAL A 37 18.75 -15.40 -0.04
C VAL A 37 17.49 -16.10 0.39
N THR A 38 17.57 -16.89 1.48
CA THR A 38 16.39 -17.55 2.09
C THR A 38 15.34 -16.51 2.53
N ALA A 39 15.79 -15.36 3.04
CA ALA A 39 14.89 -14.26 3.39
C ALA A 39 14.10 -13.73 2.19
N LEU A 40 14.72 -13.60 1.01
CA LEU A 40 14.01 -13.18 -0.20
C LEU A 40 12.97 -14.22 -0.65
N GLU A 41 13.27 -15.51 -0.55
CA GLU A 41 12.29 -16.57 -0.83
C GLU A 41 11.06 -16.48 0.11
N VAL A 42 11.30 -16.19 1.39
CA VAL A 42 10.19 -15.96 2.35
C VAL A 42 9.38 -14.71 1.98
N ILE A 43 10.03 -13.62 1.58
CA ILE A 43 9.37 -12.35 1.18
C ILE A 43 8.51 -12.55 -0.08
N GLU A 44 8.94 -13.38 -1.02
CA GLU A 44 8.14 -13.71 -2.22
C GLU A 44 6.86 -14.49 -1.89
N LEU A 45 6.89 -15.30 -0.83
CA LEU A 45 5.75 -16.12 -0.42
C LEU A 45 4.82 -15.43 0.57
N VAL A 46 5.36 -14.51 1.37
CA VAL A 46 4.66 -13.86 2.47
C VAL A 46 4.97 -12.37 2.47
N ASP A 47 3.95 -11.53 2.32
CA ASP A 47 4.07 -10.09 2.52
C ASP A 47 4.50 -9.78 3.96
N CYS A 48 5.79 -9.52 4.17
CA CYS A 48 6.33 -9.14 5.47
C CYS A 48 6.14 -7.64 5.71
N ASP A 49 5.69 -7.28 6.91
CA ASP A 49 5.57 -5.88 7.33
C ASP A 49 6.91 -5.30 7.81
N VAL A 50 7.68 -6.13 8.55
CA VAL A 50 8.95 -5.75 9.12
C VAL A 50 9.98 -6.85 8.91
N ILE A 51 11.19 -6.47 8.50
CA ILE A 51 12.34 -7.35 8.41
C ILE A 51 13.37 -6.86 9.43
N ILE A 52 13.87 -7.77 10.27
CA ILE A 52 14.96 -7.49 11.22
C ILE A 52 16.12 -8.37 10.79
N THR A 53 17.19 -7.77 10.28
CA THR A 53 18.30 -8.51 9.68
C THR A 53 19.63 -8.15 10.30
N ASP A 54 20.48 -9.16 10.50
CA ASP A 54 21.91 -8.88 10.73
C ASP A 54 22.52 -8.27 9.47
N ILE A 55 23.56 -7.48 9.65
CA ILE A 55 24.28 -6.86 8.55
C ILE A 55 25.26 -7.84 7.90
N ARG A 56 25.89 -8.70 8.72
CA ARG A 56 26.91 -9.65 8.25
C ARG A 56 26.35 -11.05 8.21
N MET A 57 26.04 -11.49 7.02
CA MET A 57 25.57 -12.85 6.79
C MET A 57 26.33 -13.46 5.61
N THR A 58 26.33 -14.79 5.54
CA THR A 58 26.81 -15.53 4.40
C THR A 58 25.91 -15.30 3.18
N ASN A 59 26.44 -15.50 1.97
CA ASN A 59 25.78 -15.35 0.67
C ASN A 59 25.27 -13.93 0.37
N MET A 60 24.26 -13.44 1.07
CA MET A 60 23.70 -12.10 0.91
C MET A 60 23.68 -11.36 2.24
N ASN A 61 24.32 -10.21 2.31
CA ASN A 61 24.36 -9.39 3.52
C ASN A 61 23.08 -8.58 3.73
N GLY A 62 22.89 -8.06 4.97
CA GLY A 62 21.66 -7.34 5.33
C GLY A 62 21.40 -6.04 4.55
N LEU A 63 22.45 -5.39 4.01
CA LEU A 63 22.27 -4.21 3.15
C LEU A 63 21.82 -4.59 1.74
N GLU A 64 22.30 -5.71 1.22
CA GLU A 64 21.83 -6.24 -0.05
C GLU A 64 20.38 -6.70 0.07
N LEU A 65 20.04 -7.37 1.17
CA LEU A 65 18.66 -7.74 1.49
C LEU A 65 17.76 -6.51 1.61
N LEU A 66 18.17 -5.46 2.32
CA LEU A 66 17.44 -4.19 2.41
C LEU A 66 17.13 -3.61 1.03
N LYS A 67 18.12 -3.55 0.14
CA LYS A 67 17.94 -3.03 -1.23
C LYS A 67 16.95 -3.86 -2.02
N ALA A 68 17.08 -5.19 -1.98
CA ALA A 68 16.21 -6.11 -2.69
C ALA A 68 14.76 -6.07 -2.14
N ALA A 69 14.59 -6.10 -0.83
CA ALA A 69 13.28 -6.03 -0.18
C ALA A 69 12.55 -4.71 -0.49
N LYS A 70 13.27 -3.58 -0.45
CA LYS A 70 12.71 -2.26 -0.80
C LYS A 70 12.37 -2.13 -2.29
N ALA A 71 13.08 -2.82 -3.17
CA ALA A 71 12.77 -2.85 -4.60
C ALA A 71 11.49 -3.66 -4.89
N GLN A 72 11.24 -4.74 -4.16
CA GLN A 72 10.03 -5.55 -4.27
C GLN A 72 8.82 -4.88 -3.60
N ASN A 73 8.99 -4.41 -2.36
CA ASN A 73 7.96 -3.73 -1.59
C ASN A 73 8.55 -2.47 -0.92
N PRO A 74 8.31 -1.27 -1.49
CA PRO A 74 8.81 -0.01 -0.91
C PRO A 74 8.28 0.28 0.51
N ASP A 75 7.16 -0.34 0.88
CA ASP A 75 6.51 -0.12 2.17
C ASP A 75 7.02 -1.02 3.30
N VAL A 76 7.77 -2.09 2.98
CA VAL A 76 8.37 -2.95 4.00
C VAL A 76 9.33 -2.15 4.88
N GLU A 77 9.24 -2.30 6.18
CA GLU A 77 10.16 -1.64 7.11
C GLU A 77 11.31 -2.58 7.45
N VAL A 78 12.55 -2.13 7.30
CA VAL A 78 13.74 -2.96 7.52
C VAL A 78 14.57 -2.36 8.64
N ILE A 79 14.82 -3.15 9.69
CA ILE A 79 15.67 -2.82 10.83
C ILE A 79 16.97 -3.61 10.67
N ILE A 80 18.10 -2.91 10.73
CA ILE A 80 19.43 -3.51 10.62
C ILE A 80 20.00 -3.73 12.02
N LEU A 81 20.48 -4.94 12.28
CA LEU A 81 21.23 -5.26 13.47
C LEU A 81 22.72 -5.31 13.11
N SER A 82 23.60 -4.77 13.94
CA SER A 82 25.05 -4.76 13.68
C SER A 82 25.87 -4.96 14.93
N GLY A 83 26.86 -5.83 14.85
CA GLY A 83 27.94 -5.90 15.82
C GLY A 83 28.99 -4.85 15.49
N TYR A 84 29.34 -4.04 16.43
CA TYR A 84 30.40 -2.99 16.37
C TYR A 84 30.39 -1.99 15.21
N GLY A 85 30.30 -0.75 15.61
CA GLY A 85 30.55 0.57 15.03
C GLY A 85 31.09 0.72 13.62
N GLN A 86 30.48 0.12 12.61
CA GLN A 86 30.80 0.41 11.22
C GLN A 86 29.90 1.53 10.73
N PHE A 87 30.33 2.77 10.99
CA PHE A 87 29.65 3.99 10.59
C PHE A 87 29.23 4.02 9.11
N ASP A 88 30.04 3.38 8.27
CA ASP A 88 29.76 3.31 6.83
C ASP A 88 28.51 2.48 6.53
N TYR A 89 28.27 1.39 7.24
CA TYR A 89 27.04 0.60 7.06
C TYR A 89 25.79 1.32 7.55
N ALA A 90 25.89 2.04 8.68
CA ALA A 90 24.77 2.85 9.16
C ALA A 90 24.41 3.94 8.15
N ARG A 91 25.40 4.61 7.55
CA ARG A 91 25.18 5.61 6.51
C ARG A 91 24.54 5.01 5.25
N GLU A 92 24.98 3.82 4.85
CA GLU A 92 24.42 3.12 3.72
C GLU A 92 22.98 2.64 3.99
N ALA A 93 22.71 2.09 5.15
CA ALA A 93 21.36 1.70 5.59
C ALA A 93 20.36 2.88 5.53
N LEU A 94 20.78 4.06 6.01
CA LEU A 94 19.99 5.28 5.92
C LEU A 94 19.71 5.71 4.47
N LYS A 95 20.72 5.61 3.60
CA LYS A 95 20.57 5.92 2.16
C LYS A 95 19.53 5.05 1.48
N TYR A 96 19.42 3.78 1.87
CA TYR A 96 18.42 2.84 1.35
C TYR A 96 17.17 2.74 2.22
N GLN A 97 16.93 3.76 3.06
CA GLN A 97 15.70 3.91 3.85
C GLN A 97 15.44 2.73 4.81
N ALA A 98 16.48 2.23 5.46
CA ALA A 98 16.29 1.39 6.64
C ALA A 98 15.41 2.13 7.67
N ALA A 99 14.52 1.41 8.31
CA ALA A 99 13.63 1.96 9.33
C ALA A 99 14.39 2.40 10.57
N ASP A 100 15.37 1.59 10.96
CA ASP A 100 16.30 1.90 12.06
C ASP A 100 17.56 1.03 11.97
N TYR A 101 18.55 1.33 12.84
CA TYR A 101 19.83 0.62 12.93
C TYR A 101 20.15 0.42 14.42
N ILE A 102 20.24 -0.84 14.86
CA ILE A 102 20.44 -1.22 16.25
C ILE A 102 21.78 -1.90 16.42
N MET A 103 22.52 -1.54 17.47
CA MET A 103 23.78 -2.18 17.79
C MET A 103 23.59 -3.45 18.62
N LYS A 104 24.31 -4.53 18.27
CA LYS A 104 24.39 -5.73 19.09
C LYS A 104 25.33 -5.48 20.29
N PRO A 105 25.03 -5.99 21.51
CA PRO A 105 23.89 -6.84 21.84
C PRO A 105 22.57 -6.08 21.84
N VAL A 106 21.53 -6.70 21.27
CA VAL A 106 20.19 -6.06 21.16
C VAL A 106 19.58 -5.88 22.56
N ASP A 107 19.38 -4.62 22.93
CA ASP A 107 18.67 -4.28 24.17
C ASP A 107 17.14 -4.41 23.99
N SER A 108 16.48 -5.01 24.98
CA SER A 108 15.04 -5.26 24.93
C SER A 108 14.19 -3.99 24.86
N ASP A 109 14.61 -2.91 25.49
CA ASP A 109 13.86 -1.66 25.49
C ASP A 109 14.12 -0.85 24.22
N GLU A 110 15.32 -0.97 23.64
CA GLU A 110 15.68 -0.37 22.37
C GLU A 110 14.86 -0.99 21.23
N ILE A 111 14.88 -2.32 21.10
CA ILE A 111 14.11 -3.01 20.03
C ILE A 111 12.61 -2.79 20.18
N ARG A 112 12.08 -2.74 21.43
CA ARG A 112 10.68 -2.40 21.68
C ARG A 112 10.33 -1.02 21.19
N THR A 113 11.16 -0.04 21.47
CA THR A 113 10.96 1.36 21.06
C THR A 113 10.97 1.50 19.56
N VAL A 114 11.92 0.87 18.90
CA VAL A 114 12.03 0.87 17.42
C VAL A 114 10.82 0.19 16.79
N LEU A 115 10.42 -0.99 17.27
CA LEU A 115 9.25 -1.70 16.74
C LEU A 115 7.95 -0.93 16.91
N ASN A 116 7.75 -0.27 18.06
CA ASN A 116 6.57 0.56 18.26
C ASN A 116 6.52 1.71 17.26
N LYS A 117 7.61 2.43 17.08
CA LYS A 117 7.74 3.49 16.08
C LYS A 117 7.48 3.00 14.65
N VAL A 118 8.00 1.82 14.30
CA VAL A 118 7.82 1.20 12.98
C VAL A 118 6.36 0.79 12.76
N THR A 119 5.75 0.10 13.72
CA THR A 119 4.35 -0.35 13.61
C THR A 119 3.35 0.80 13.62
N GLU A 120 3.62 1.88 14.35
CA GLU A 120 2.84 3.13 14.26
C GLU A 120 2.89 3.74 12.85
N ARG A 121 4.08 3.75 12.22
CA ARG A 121 4.26 4.25 10.84
C ARG A 121 3.49 3.40 9.84
N ILE A 122 3.57 2.07 9.93
CA ILE A 122 2.81 1.14 9.08
C ILE A 122 1.30 1.39 9.26
N SER A 123 0.84 1.45 10.51
CA SER A 123 -0.58 1.69 10.83
C SER A 123 -1.10 3.02 10.28
N ALA A 124 -0.31 4.10 10.39
CA ALA A 124 -0.66 5.41 9.86
C ALA A 124 -0.78 5.38 8.32
N ARG A 125 0.15 4.67 7.65
CA ARG A 125 0.15 4.49 6.18
C ARG A 125 -1.08 3.70 5.72
N GLN A 126 -1.41 2.60 6.39
CA GLN A 126 -2.60 1.80 6.11
C GLN A 126 -3.90 2.59 6.30
N LYS A 127 -4.02 3.37 7.38
CA LYS A 127 -5.19 4.24 7.60
C LYS A 127 -5.35 5.30 6.51
N SER A 128 -4.25 5.87 6.04
CA SER A 128 -4.27 6.85 4.95
C SER A 128 -4.75 6.22 3.64
N ARG A 129 -4.25 5.03 3.28
CA ARG A 129 -4.68 4.28 2.09
C ARG A 129 -6.18 3.92 2.15
N ASN A 130 -6.63 3.33 3.25
CA ASN A 130 -8.03 2.95 3.42
C ASN A 130 -8.97 4.16 3.32
N ARG A 131 -8.53 5.33 3.82
CA ARG A 131 -9.28 6.58 3.69
C ARG A 131 -9.36 7.04 2.24
N GLN A 132 -8.28 6.96 1.50
CA GLN A 132 -8.23 7.34 0.08
C GLN A 132 -9.10 6.42 -0.76
N GLU A 133 -8.99 5.10 -0.59
CA GLU A 133 -9.84 4.10 -1.25
C GLU A 133 -11.32 4.31 -0.94
N SER A 134 -11.66 4.62 0.32
CA SER A 134 -13.04 4.92 0.72
C SER A 134 -13.59 6.16 0.03
N ILE A 135 -12.77 7.19 -0.20
CA ILE A 135 -13.17 8.40 -0.93
C ILE A 135 -13.37 8.07 -2.41
N GLU A 136 -12.44 7.34 -3.02
CA GLU A 136 -12.51 6.93 -4.43
C GLU A 136 -13.74 6.04 -4.68
N ASN A 137 -14.01 5.06 -3.81
CA ASN A 137 -15.19 4.21 -3.91
C ASN A 137 -16.49 5.00 -3.78
N ARG A 138 -16.58 5.95 -2.85
CA ARG A 138 -17.76 6.84 -2.73
C ARG A 138 -17.96 7.70 -3.97
N LEU A 139 -16.89 8.21 -4.57
CA LEU A 139 -16.98 8.95 -5.82
C LEU A 139 -17.49 8.06 -6.95
N THR A 140 -16.96 6.83 -7.05
CA THR A 140 -17.35 5.87 -8.09
C THR A 140 -18.79 5.41 -7.94
N GLU A 141 -19.31 5.25 -6.70
CA GLU A 141 -20.69 4.87 -6.43
C GLU A 141 -21.69 6.02 -6.67
N THR A 142 -21.31 7.25 -6.32
CA THR A 142 -22.22 8.41 -6.44
C THR A 142 -22.21 9.06 -7.81
N MET A 143 -21.10 8.99 -8.55
CA MET A 143 -20.98 9.58 -9.88
C MET A 143 -22.01 9.09 -10.88
N PRO A 144 -22.31 7.78 -11.03
CA PRO A 144 -23.33 7.31 -11.96
C PRO A 144 -24.70 7.88 -11.69
N VAL A 145 -25.12 7.96 -10.39
CA VAL A 145 -26.41 8.51 -9.99
C VAL A 145 -26.50 10.01 -10.28
N TYR A 146 -25.41 10.73 -9.98
CA TYR A 146 -25.32 12.15 -10.28
C TYR A 146 -25.34 12.43 -11.80
N MET A 147 -24.63 11.62 -12.56
CA MET A 147 -24.59 11.69 -14.02
C MET A 147 -25.96 11.41 -14.65
N ASP A 148 -26.68 10.37 -14.18
CA ASP A 148 -28.04 10.06 -14.62
C ASP A 148 -28.99 11.23 -14.35
N HIS A 149 -28.87 11.84 -13.15
CA HIS A 149 -29.65 13.03 -12.81
C HIS A 149 -29.36 14.23 -13.74
N LEU A 150 -28.08 14.51 -14.01
CA LEU A 150 -27.66 15.59 -14.90
C LEU A 150 -28.11 15.34 -16.34
N MET A 151 -28.00 14.11 -16.82
CA MET A 151 -28.45 13.74 -18.18
C MET A 151 -29.98 13.86 -18.31
N ASN A 152 -30.72 13.46 -17.29
CA ASN A 152 -32.18 13.65 -17.27
C ASN A 152 -32.58 15.14 -17.28
N LEU A 153 -31.87 15.98 -16.54
CA LEU A 153 -32.07 17.44 -16.58
C LEU A 153 -31.73 18.04 -17.95
N PHE A 154 -30.66 17.57 -18.58
CA PHE A 154 -30.25 18.00 -19.90
C PHE A 154 -31.31 17.68 -20.97
N VAL A 155 -31.87 16.48 -20.93
CA VAL A 155 -32.92 16.04 -21.86
C VAL A 155 -34.23 16.81 -21.64
N GLN A 156 -34.62 17.04 -20.38
CA GLN A 156 -35.88 17.72 -20.06
C GLN A 156 -35.81 19.24 -20.18
N LYS A 157 -34.64 19.84 -19.92
CA LYS A 157 -34.41 21.29 -19.96
C LYS A 157 -33.06 21.60 -20.61
N PRO A 158 -33.00 21.71 -21.93
CA PRO A 158 -31.73 21.93 -22.64
C PRO A 158 -30.98 23.20 -22.23
N ASP A 159 -31.65 24.16 -21.62
CA ASP A 159 -31.06 25.44 -21.16
C ASP A 159 -30.80 25.49 -19.63
N PHE A 160 -30.68 24.34 -18.96
CA PHE A 160 -30.37 24.38 -17.52
C PHE A 160 -28.93 24.86 -17.22
N ALA A 161 -28.72 25.45 -16.03
CA ALA A 161 -27.46 26.11 -15.66
C ALA A 161 -26.23 25.18 -15.63
N GLY A 162 -26.41 23.85 -15.65
CA GLY A 162 -25.33 22.85 -15.68
C GLY A 162 -24.86 22.42 -17.07
N LYS A 163 -25.49 22.91 -18.14
CA LYS A 163 -25.21 22.55 -19.53
C LYS A 163 -23.75 22.68 -19.94
N GLU A 164 -23.13 23.81 -19.58
CA GLU A 164 -21.72 24.06 -19.94
C GLU A 164 -20.79 23.09 -19.21
N ARG A 165 -21.05 22.77 -17.93
CA ARG A 165 -20.27 21.75 -17.20
C ARG A 165 -20.36 20.36 -17.81
N LEU A 166 -21.53 19.99 -18.35
CA LEU A 166 -21.67 18.70 -19.06
C LEU A 166 -20.89 18.68 -20.37
N LYS A 167 -20.90 19.79 -21.11
CA LYS A 167 -20.12 19.90 -22.35
C LYS A 167 -18.63 19.76 -22.08
N ASP A 168 -18.10 20.45 -21.06
CA ASP A 168 -16.70 20.39 -20.67
C ASP A 168 -16.30 18.98 -20.22
N MET A 169 -17.14 18.35 -19.39
CA MET A 169 -16.87 17.03 -18.83
C MET A 169 -16.86 15.91 -19.89
N PHE A 170 -17.72 16.02 -20.92
CA PHE A 170 -17.79 15.06 -22.04
C PHE A 170 -17.02 15.50 -23.27
N GLN A 171 -16.29 16.64 -23.23
CA GLN A 171 -15.57 17.21 -24.37
C GLN A 171 -16.44 17.32 -25.65
N LEU A 172 -17.71 17.71 -25.49
CA LEU A 172 -18.68 17.81 -26.57
C LEU A 172 -18.43 19.11 -27.33
N GLU A 173 -17.49 19.10 -28.25
CA GLU A 173 -17.10 20.29 -29.06
C GLU A 173 -18.07 20.60 -30.20
N ARG A 174 -19.03 19.72 -30.53
CA ARG A 174 -19.92 19.92 -31.69
C ARG A 174 -21.39 19.83 -31.30
N PRO A 175 -22.24 20.77 -31.77
CA PRO A 175 -23.67 20.64 -31.61
C PRO A 175 -24.18 19.54 -32.57
N GLY A 176 -24.86 18.55 -32.05
CA GLY A 176 -25.56 17.55 -32.88
C GLY A 176 -25.39 16.07 -32.54
N TYR A 177 -24.73 15.72 -31.44
CA TYR A 177 -24.68 14.31 -30.98
C TYR A 177 -25.64 14.09 -29.79
N ILE A 178 -26.67 13.27 -30.05
CA ILE A 178 -27.49 12.69 -28.96
C ILE A 178 -26.84 11.37 -28.59
N PHE A 179 -26.29 11.30 -27.37
CA PHE A 179 -25.81 10.04 -26.80
C PHE A 179 -27.01 9.31 -26.17
N CYS A 180 -27.45 8.23 -26.79
CA CYS A 180 -28.34 7.26 -26.13
C CYS A 180 -27.48 6.36 -25.24
N CYS A 181 -27.31 6.69 -23.96
CA CYS A 181 -26.77 5.78 -22.98
C CYS A 181 -27.84 4.76 -22.58
N HIS A 182 -27.67 3.51 -23.01
CA HIS A 182 -28.49 2.41 -22.51
C HIS A 182 -28.02 2.05 -21.11
N VAL A 183 -28.82 2.39 -20.10
CA VAL A 183 -28.60 1.92 -18.73
C VAL A 183 -29.32 0.57 -18.57
N PRO A 184 -28.59 -0.54 -18.35
CA PRO A 184 -29.24 -1.84 -18.14
C PRO A 184 -30.07 -1.78 -16.87
N GLY A 185 -31.38 -1.98 -16.95
CA GLY A 185 -32.26 -2.19 -15.80
C GLY A 185 -33.47 -1.27 -15.61
N ARG A 186 -33.65 -0.21 -16.40
CA ARG A 186 -34.89 0.59 -16.42
C ARG A 186 -35.37 0.83 -17.85
N GLY A 187 -36.06 -0.17 -18.39
CA GLY A 187 -36.77 0.00 -19.66
C GLY A 187 -37.98 0.92 -19.51
N ARG A 188 -37.88 2.17 -19.92
CA ARG A 188 -38.99 2.90 -20.50
C ARG A 188 -38.73 2.94 -22.00
N GLU A 189 -39.51 2.22 -22.76
CA GLU A 189 -39.55 2.37 -24.22
C GLU A 189 -39.90 3.80 -24.56
N LEU A 190 -39.11 4.39 -25.47
CA LEU A 190 -39.46 5.69 -26.07
C LEU A 190 -40.77 5.54 -26.80
N SER A 191 -41.70 6.47 -26.61
CA SER A 191 -42.95 6.50 -27.37
C SER A 191 -42.71 6.67 -28.84
N GLU A 192 -43.62 6.21 -29.71
CA GLU A 192 -43.47 6.33 -31.16
C GLU A 192 -43.31 7.79 -31.62
N GLU A 193 -43.89 8.78 -30.94
CA GLU A 193 -43.67 10.19 -31.19
C GLU A 193 -42.19 10.62 -30.97
N GLN A 194 -41.58 10.14 -29.92
CA GLN A 194 -40.15 10.44 -29.60
C GLN A 194 -39.18 9.76 -30.56
N ARG A 195 -39.61 8.69 -31.26
CA ARG A 195 -38.79 8.02 -32.30
C ARG A 195 -38.83 8.76 -33.64
N ASN A 196 -39.90 9.49 -33.91
CA ASN A 196 -40.04 10.21 -35.19
C ASN A 196 -39.33 11.57 -35.20
N ASP A 197 -39.11 12.19 -34.04
CA ASP A 197 -38.33 13.43 -33.96
C ASP A 197 -36.79 13.22 -34.05
N LEU A 198 -36.35 11.98 -34.14
CA LEU A 198 -34.93 11.57 -34.22
C LEU A 198 -34.51 11.20 -35.67
N LYS A 199 -35.37 11.41 -36.68
CA LYS A 199 -35.04 11.28 -38.09
C LYS A 199 -34.83 12.64 -38.72
#